data_8b5e71efb7e8dd95c6a4737091d2df71
#
_entry.id   8b5e71efb7e8dd95c6a4737091d2df71
#
_cell.length_a   1.000
_cell.length_b   1.000
_cell.length_c   1.000
_cell.angle_alpha   90.00
_cell.angle_beta   90.00
_cell.angle_gamma   90.00
#
_symmetry.space_group_name_H-M   'P 1'
#
loop_
_entity.id
_entity.type
_entity.pdbx_description
1 polymer ?
#
loop_
_entity_poly.entity_id
_entity_poly.type
_entity_poly.pdbx_seq_one_letter_code
_entity_poly.pdbx_strand_id
1 'polypeptide(L)'
;MQTLAKSPEISRIWRTNMRALNGPKGETPIFSPLPPGRIRPRATPTGVDTLWVDHLPSPRLVHSGREPLAEAAYWVDNVLGGDWRVAIVYGFGLGYHIDEILRRYPNRVVIVVEPDKQIFETALQNRDLSHLLPLPNLYFCIGGSAEDAAKTAFDHLRENLQAGQPVLVAWPYHNRAYGDYWQVVQRRMAEYANQDVVNMLTYRSLSYQWVSNFFVNLSTSVQDPGVPALRRLFDGRPAIDRK
;
A
#
# COMPACT_ATOMS: atom_id res chain seq x y z
N MET A 1 38.24 11.73 10.04
CA MET A 1 37.03 11.06 9.50
C MET A 1 37.27 9.54 9.63
N GLN A 2 36.82 8.91 10.71
CA GLN A 2 36.86 7.46 10.84
C GLN A 2 35.59 6.92 10.17
N THR A 3 35.76 6.25 9.03
CA THR A 3 34.73 5.44 8.40
C THR A 3 34.45 4.26 9.34
N LEU A 4 33.37 4.34 10.14
CA LEU A 4 32.90 3.22 10.95
C LEU A 4 32.58 2.07 10.00
N ALA A 5 33.49 1.09 9.93
CA ALA A 5 33.25 -0.15 9.19
C ALA A 5 31.97 -0.79 9.75
N LYS A 6 30.97 -0.96 8.91
CA LYS A 6 29.75 -1.70 9.25
C LYS A 6 30.12 -3.09 9.71
N SER A 7 29.48 -3.60 10.78
CA SER A 7 29.72 -4.99 11.18
C SER A 7 29.43 -5.91 9.99
N PRO A 8 30.17 -7.01 9.82
CA PRO A 8 29.93 -7.97 8.72
C PRO A 8 28.49 -8.48 8.67
N GLU A 9 27.84 -8.56 9.83
CA GLU A 9 26.47 -9.01 9.99
C GLU A 9 25.45 -8.01 9.42
N ILE A 10 25.57 -6.72 9.71
CA ILE A 10 24.72 -5.67 9.13
C ILE A 10 24.84 -5.68 7.60
N SER A 11 26.05 -5.86 7.08
CA SER A 11 26.27 -5.95 5.63
C SER A 11 25.64 -7.20 4.99
N ARG A 12 25.54 -8.30 5.74
CA ARG A 12 24.88 -9.53 5.29
C ARG A 12 23.37 -9.37 5.24
N ILE A 13 22.76 -8.92 6.36
CA ILE A 13 21.31 -8.68 6.48
C ILE A 13 20.84 -7.70 5.39
N TRP A 14 21.53 -6.57 5.27
CA TRP A 14 21.23 -5.59 4.22
C TRP A 14 21.22 -6.22 2.82
N ARG A 15 22.27 -6.96 2.45
CA ARG A 15 22.34 -7.61 1.13
C ARG A 15 21.22 -8.62 0.90
N THR A 16 20.86 -9.38 1.94
CA THR A 16 19.77 -10.35 1.87
C THR A 16 18.43 -9.63 1.62
N ASN A 17 18.13 -8.58 2.38
CA ASN A 17 16.91 -7.80 2.24
C ASN A 17 16.85 -7.08 0.88
N MET A 18 17.97 -6.50 0.42
CA MET A 18 18.03 -5.85 -0.89
C MET A 18 17.80 -6.82 -2.04
N ARG A 19 18.26 -8.07 -1.94
CA ARG A 19 17.93 -9.11 -2.93
C ARG A 19 16.46 -9.48 -2.93
N ALA A 20 15.84 -9.53 -1.76
CA ALA A 20 14.42 -9.82 -1.63
C ALA A 20 13.55 -8.68 -2.19
N LEU A 21 13.93 -7.42 -1.98
CA LEU A 21 13.27 -6.24 -2.57
C LEU A 21 13.41 -6.19 -4.09
N ASN A 22 14.59 -6.57 -4.61
CA ASN A 22 14.92 -6.55 -6.04
C ASN A 22 14.36 -7.77 -6.81
N GLY A 23 13.40 -8.49 -6.27
CA GLY A 23 12.73 -9.60 -6.96
C GLY A 23 12.34 -9.26 -8.41
N PRO A 24 11.75 -10.17 -9.18
CA PRO A 24 11.58 -10.06 -10.64
C PRO A 24 10.77 -8.84 -11.14
N LYS A 25 10.28 -7.99 -10.27
CA LYS A 25 9.50 -6.77 -10.60
C LYS A 25 10.31 -5.46 -10.67
N GLY A 26 11.62 -5.49 -10.50
CA GLY A 26 12.59 -4.61 -11.17
C GLY A 26 12.73 -3.13 -10.77
N GLU A 27 11.92 -2.51 -9.94
CA GLU A 27 12.15 -1.12 -9.50
C GLU A 27 12.46 -1.08 -8.00
N THR A 28 13.75 -1.06 -7.69
CA THR A 28 14.20 -0.90 -6.32
C THR A 28 14.20 0.57 -5.95
N PRO A 29 13.52 0.99 -4.89
CA PRO A 29 13.79 2.29 -4.28
C PRO A 29 15.29 2.38 -3.95
N ILE A 30 15.93 3.48 -4.31
CA ILE A 30 17.35 3.68 -4.00
C ILE A 30 17.46 3.90 -2.48
N PHE A 31 17.76 2.82 -1.77
CA PHE A 31 18.11 2.86 -0.36
C PHE A 31 19.62 2.95 -0.23
N SER A 32 20.09 3.93 0.51
CA SER A 32 21.51 4.06 0.85
C SER A 32 21.70 3.67 2.31
N PRO A 33 22.77 2.92 2.63
CA PRO A 33 23.08 2.65 4.02
C PRO A 33 23.32 3.96 4.77
N LEU A 34 22.54 4.16 5.85
CA LEU A 34 22.64 5.36 6.68
C LEU A 34 23.87 5.33 7.58
N PRO A 35 24.50 6.48 7.83
CA PRO A 35 25.43 6.63 8.95
C PRO A 35 24.69 6.46 10.29
N PRO A 36 25.38 6.13 11.38
CA PRO A 36 24.81 6.16 12.72
C PRO A 36 24.18 7.52 12.99
N GLY A 37 22.89 7.53 13.22
CA GLY A 37 22.13 8.77 13.28
C GLY A 37 21.09 8.75 14.40
N ARG A 38 20.05 9.51 14.18
CA ARG A 38 18.88 9.69 15.03
C ARG A 38 18.19 8.37 15.42
N ILE A 39 18.32 7.32 14.60
CA ILE A 39 17.65 6.03 14.79
C ILE A 39 18.68 4.95 15.05
N ARG A 40 18.50 4.20 16.13
CA ARG A 40 19.43 3.15 16.57
C ARG A 40 18.70 1.90 17.02
N PRO A 41 19.14 0.70 16.65
CA PRO A 41 18.63 -0.52 17.26
C PRO A 41 19.05 -0.59 18.73
N ARG A 42 18.18 -1.15 19.57
CA ARG A 42 18.41 -1.39 20.98
C ARG A 42 17.94 -2.78 21.33
N ALA A 43 18.84 -3.60 21.83
CA ALA A 43 18.51 -4.93 22.31
C ALA A 43 17.55 -4.87 23.51
N THR A 44 16.60 -5.79 23.53
CA THR A 44 15.69 -5.99 24.66
C THR A 44 16.10 -7.23 25.47
N PRO A 45 15.58 -7.44 26.69
CA PRO A 45 15.86 -8.63 27.50
C PRO A 45 15.48 -9.95 26.80
N THR A 46 14.57 -9.94 25.84
CA THR A 46 14.18 -11.11 25.06
C THR A 46 15.12 -11.43 23.88
N GLY A 47 16.17 -10.62 23.69
CA GLY A 47 17.09 -10.77 22.55
C GLY A 47 16.53 -10.27 21.23
N VAL A 48 15.33 -9.68 21.23
CA VAL A 48 14.69 -9.08 20.05
C VAL A 48 14.90 -7.57 20.13
N ASP A 49 15.32 -6.95 19.03
CA ASP A 49 15.62 -5.53 19.02
C ASP A 49 14.34 -4.66 18.99
N THR A 50 14.46 -3.46 19.56
CA THR A 50 13.57 -2.32 19.29
C THR A 50 14.37 -1.19 18.65
N LEU A 51 13.70 -0.16 18.15
CA LEU A 51 14.36 1.05 17.67
C LEU A 51 14.23 2.17 18.71
N TRP A 52 15.36 2.78 18.98
CA TRP A 52 15.44 4.03 19.70
C TRP A 52 15.51 5.17 18.69
N VAL A 53 14.61 6.12 18.79
CA VAL A 53 14.56 7.31 17.93
C VAL A 53 14.77 8.55 18.77
N ASP A 54 15.81 9.31 18.44
CA ASP A 54 16.04 10.63 19.03
C ASP A 54 15.05 11.61 18.38
N HIS A 55 13.92 11.80 19.03
CA HIS A 55 12.84 12.67 18.60
C HIS A 55 12.65 13.81 19.59
N LEU A 56 12.50 15.05 19.12
CA LEU A 56 12.21 16.16 20.01
C LEU A 56 10.74 16.09 20.50
N PRO A 57 10.45 16.41 21.77
CA PRO A 57 11.38 16.87 22.83
C PRO A 57 12.07 15.73 23.60
N SER A 58 11.76 14.47 23.37
CA SER A 58 12.37 13.35 24.08
C SER A 58 12.49 12.11 23.19
N PRO A 59 13.55 11.31 23.37
CA PRO A 59 13.74 10.06 22.67
C PRO A 59 12.62 9.07 22.96
N ARG A 60 12.26 8.23 21.99
CA ARG A 60 11.18 7.24 22.11
C ARG A 60 11.57 5.90 21.52
N LEU A 61 10.98 4.84 22.05
CA LEU A 61 11.04 3.51 21.48
C LEU A 61 9.91 3.32 20.48
N VAL A 62 10.25 2.69 19.34
CA VAL A 62 9.27 2.36 18.29
C VAL A 62 8.45 1.13 18.68
N HIS A 63 9.10 0.15 19.30
CA HIS A 63 8.48 -1.05 19.85
C HIS A 63 8.78 -1.15 21.36
N SER A 64 8.11 -2.09 22.02
CA SER A 64 8.34 -2.38 23.44
C SER A 64 9.85 -2.55 23.74
N GLY A 65 10.31 -1.92 24.83
CA GLY A 65 11.67 -2.09 25.31
C GLY A 65 11.91 -3.40 26.04
N ARG A 66 10.90 -4.26 26.18
CA ARG A 66 10.97 -5.56 26.85
C ARG A 66 10.58 -6.70 25.92
N GLU A 67 9.39 -6.66 25.35
CA GLU A 67 8.78 -7.76 24.59
C GLU A 67 8.16 -7.24 23.29
N PRO A 68 8.95 -6.88 22.24
CA PRO A 68 8.44 -6.35 20.99
C PRO A 68 7.47 -7.28 20.25
N LEU A 69 7.73 -8.60 20.30
CA LEU A 69 6.87 -9.58 19.63
C LEU A 69 5.52 -9.75 20.35
N ALA A 70 5.52 -9.78 21.67
CA ALA A 70 4.28 -9.85 22.46
C ALA A 70 3.44 -8.58 22.26
N GLU A 71 4.07 -7.40 22.21
CA GLU A 71 3.41 -6.14 21.88
C GLU A 71 2.75 -6.19 20.50
N ALA A 72 3.47 -6.70 19.48
CA ALA A 72 2.96 -6.85 18.14
C ALA A 72 1.74 -7.79 18.08
N ALA A 73 1.82 -8.95 18.73
CA ALA A 73 0.73 -9.90 18.82
C ALA A 73 -0.51 -9.31 19.51
N TYR A 74 -0.30 -8.67 20.66
CA TYR A 74 -1.35 -7.97 21.42
C TYR A 74 -2.03 -6.87 20.58
N TRP A 75 -1.23 -6.08 19.85
CA TRP A 75 -1.76 -5.02 19.00
C TRP A 75 -2.63 -5.60 17.89
N VAL A 76 -2.19 -6.65 17.21
CA VAL A 76 -2.97 -7.31 16.16
C VAL A 76 -4.29 -7.84 16.70
N ASP A 77 -4.29 -8.46 17.90
CA ASP A 77 -5.51 -8.97 18.54
C ASP A 77 -6.54 -7.88 18.83
N ASN A 78 -6.08 -6.67 19.18
CA ASN A 78 -6.99 -5.60 19.61
C ASN A 78 -7.39 -4.65 18.48
N VAL A 79 -6.65 -4.61 17.37
CA VAL A 79 -6.84 -3.60 16.32
C VAL A 79 -7.40 -4.19 15.03
N LEU A 80 -7.11 -5.46 14.75
CA LEU A 80 -7.52 -6.12 13.52
C LEU A 80 -8.57 -7.21 13.77
N GLY A 81 -9.72 -6.82 14.29
CA GLY A 81 -10.89 -7.69 14.42
C GLY A 81 -11.79 -7.67 13.18
N GLY A 82 -12.62 -8.71 13.01
CA GLY A 82 -13.66 -8.77 11.97
C GLY A 82 -13.19 -9.24 10.59
N ASP A 83 -14.05 -9.04 9.60
CA ASP A 83 -13.85 -9.52 8.22
C ASP A 83 -13.27 -8.43 7.31
N TRP A 84 -12.08 -7.96 7.63
CA TRP A 84 -11.33 -7.07 6.74
C TRP A 84 -10.59 -7.88 5.68
N ARG A 85 -10.30 -7.27 4.54
CA ARG A 85 -9.53 -7.90 3.45
C ARG A 85 -8.27 -7.12 3.11
N VAL A 86 -8.30 -5.81 3.25
CA VAL A 86 -7.17 -4.93 3.02
C VAL A 86 -6.92 -4.14 4.30
N ALA A 87 -5.71 -4.17 4.83
CA ALA A 87 -5.28 -3.33 5.94
C ALA A 87 -4.28 -2.27 5.46
N ILE A 88 -4.57 -1.01 5.73
CA ILE A 88 -3.60 0.07 5.58
C ILE A 88 -3.01 0.32 6.95
N VAL A 89 -1.75 -0.05 7.11
CA VAL A 89 -1.02 0.00 8.37
C VAL A 89 -0.06 1.18 8.35
N TYR A 90 -0.29 2.13 9.23
CA TYR A 90 0.57 3.29 9.41
C TYR A 90 1.70 3.00 10.40
N GLY A 91 2.92 3.01 9.89
CA GLY A 91 4.15 2.70 10.58
C GLY A 91 4.63 1.27 10.37
N PHE A 92 5.89 1.12 9.98
CA PHE A 92 6.56 -0.17 9.82
C PHE A 92 7.42 -0.53 11.03
N GLY A 93 8.20 0.44 11.52
CA GLY A 93 9.17 0.18 12.57
C GLY A 93 10.17 -0.91 12.17
N LEU A 94 10.24 -1.99 12.95
CA LEU A 94 10.98 -3.21 12.62
C LEU A 94 10.09 -4.29 11.95
N GLY A 95 8.81 -3.99 11.68
CA GLY A 95 7.90 -4.88 10.96
C GLY A 95 7.35 -6.07 11.75
N TYR A 96 7.49 -6.12 13.08
CA TYR A 96 6.99 -7.25 13.88
C TYR A 96 5.48 -7.44 13.79
N HIS A 97 4.72 -6.36 13.83
CA HIS A 97 3.26 -6.39 13.68
C HIS A 97 2.83 -6.72 12.25
N ILE A 98 3.63 -6.37 11.25
CA ILE A 98 3.37 -6.76 9.84
C ILE A 98 3.58 -8.28 9.68
N ASP A 99 4.65 -8.83 10.23
CA ASP A 99 4.87 -10.28 10.29
C ASP A 99 3.69 -11.00 10.94
N GLU A 100 3.27 -10.49 12.10
CA GLU A 100 2.18 -11.10 12.85
C GLU A 100 0.85 -11.04 12.10
N ILE A 101 0.55 -9.93 11.41
CA ILE A 101 -0.62 -9.81 10.54
C ILE A 101 -0.57 -10.88 9.44
N LEU A 102 0.52 -10.96 8.69
CA LEU A 102 0.62 -11.85 7.54
C LEU A 102 0.74 -13.33 7.94
N ARG A 103 1.31 -13.62 9.11
CA ARG A 103 1.30 -14.96 9.71
C ARG A 103 -0.12 -15.45 10.04
N ARG A 104 -0.97 -14.57 10.59
CA ARG A 104 -2.38 -14.90 10.94
C ARG A 104 -3.30 -14.86 9.74
N TYR A 105 -3.05 -13.95 8.82
CA TYR A 105 -3.91 -13.65 7.68
C TYR A 105 -3.15 -13.67 6.35
N PRO A 106 -2.58 -14.82 5.93
CA PRO A 106 -1.65 -14.91 4.81
C PRO A 106 -2.26 -14.52 3.45
N ASN A 107 -3.58 -14.55 3.34
CA ASN A 107 -4.30 -14.23 2.09
C ASN A 107 -4.90 -12.81 2.08
N ARG A 108 -4.64 -12.00 3.10
CA ARG A 108 -5.11 -10.63 3.18
C ARG A 108 -4.05 -9.66 2.68
N VAL A 109 -4.49 -8.55 2.16
CA VAL A 109 -3.58 -7.51 1.62
C VAL A 109 -3.19 -6.55 2.73
N VAL A 110 -1.91 -6.22 2.79
CA VAL A 110 -1.36 -5.24 3.72
C VAL A 110 -0.64 -4.15 2.93
N ILE A 111 -1.03 -2.89 3.16
CA ILE A 111 -0.41 -1.71 2.59
C ILE A 111 0.22 -0.94 3.74
N VAL A 112 1.54 -0.86 3.77
CA VAL A 112 2.30 -0.18 4.81
C VAL A 112 2.61 1.25 4.38
N VAL A 113 2.27 2.21 5.24
CA VAL A 113 2.67 3.61 5.09
C VAL A 113 3.68 3.95 6.18
N GLU A 114 4.95 4.12 5.82
CA GLU A 114 6.03 4.51 6.74
C GLU A 114 6.52 5.91 6.38
N PRO A 115 6.21 6.93 7.20
CA PRO A 115 6.59 8.31 6.90
C PRO A 115 8.10 8.56 6.98
N ASP A 116 8.80 7.80 7.84
CA ASP A 116 10.22 8.00 8.08
C ASP A 116 11.06 6.93 7.36
N LYS A 117 11.55 7.32 6.18
CA LYS A 117 12.44 6.47 5.38
C LYS A 117 13.62 5.91 6.18
N GLN A 118 14.15 6.67 7.16
CA GLN A 118 15.26 6.22 8.00
C GLN A 118 14.87 5.06 8.93
N ILE A 119 13.63 5.02 9.42
CA ILE A 119 13.10 3.88 10.19
C ILE A 119 13.13 2.62 9.33
N PHE A 120 12.60 2.69 8.12
CA PHE A 120 12.57 1.55 7.19
C PHE A 120 13.98 1.09 6.79
N GLU A 121 14.87 2.03 6.44
CA GLU A 121 16.27 1.71 6.11
C GLU A 121 17.01 1.07 7.31
N THR A 122 16.73 1.52 8.53
CA THR A 122 17.30 0.92 9.75
C THR A 122 16.76 -0.50 9.96
N ALA A 123 15.49 -0.75 9.69
CA ALA A 123 14.92 -2.10 9.72
C ALA A 123 15.62 -3.02 8.72
N LEU A 124 15.81 -2.58 7.47
CA LEU A 124 16.52 -3.33 6.44
C LEU A 124 17.97 -3.66 6.80
N GLN A 125 18.60 -2.88 7.66
CA GLN A 125 19.98 -3.10 8.10
C GLN A 125 20.09 -4.06 9.29
N ASN A 126 19.07 -4.13 10.14
CA ASN A 126 19.16 -4.76 11.45
C ASN A 126 18.25 -5.99 11.61
N ARG A 127 17.30 -6.22 10.71
CA ARG A 127 16.40 -7.37 10.75
C ARG A 127 16.36 -8.08 9.41
N ASP A 128 16.44 -9.41 9.43
CA ASP A 128 16.18 -10.22 8.23
C ASP A 128 14.68 -10.18 7.92
N LEU A 129 14.34 -9.50 6.83
CA LEU A 129 13.00 -9.29 6.31
C LEU A 129 12.80 -10.02 4.96
N SER A 130 13.76 -10.86 4.57
CA SER A 130 13.76 -11.52 3.25
C SER A 130 12.56 -12.43 3.02
N HIS A 131 11.92 -12.90 4.07
CA HIS A 131 10.68 -13.68 4.02
C HIS A 131 9.43 -12.80 3.81
N LEU A 132 9.51 -11.54 4.21
CA LEU A 132 8.40 -10.60 4.21
C LEU A 132 8.35 -9.76 2.92
N LEU A 133 9.50 -9.19 2.54
CA LEU A 133 9.61 -8.22 1.45
C LEU A 133 9.10 -8.71 0.07
N PRO A 134 9.26 -9.99 -0.33
CA PRO A 134 8.81 -10.47 -1.62
C PRO A 134 7.33 -10.90 -1.66
N LEU A 135 6.59 -10.75 -0.57
CA LEU A 135 5.20 -11.20 -0.52
C LEU A 135 4.32 -10.41 -1.49
N PRO A 136 3.54 -11.07 -2.34
CA PRO A 136 2.77 -10.41 -3.40
C PRO A 136 1.59 -9.58 -2.88
N ASN A 137 1.18 -9.80 -1.64
CA ASN A 137 0.09 -9.11 -0.96
C ASN A 137 0.57 -8.08 0.08
N LEU A 138 1.86 -7.71 0.04
CA LEU A 138 2.44 -6.68 0.88
C LEU A 138 2.96 -5.54 0.02
N TYR A 139 2.47 -4.33 0.26
CA TYR A 139 2.82 -3.12 -0.45
C TYR A 139 3.42 -2.08 0.50
N PHE A 140 4.31 -1.24 -0.02
CA PHE A 140 5.03 -0.26 0.77
C PHE A 140 4.92 1.15 0.18
N CYS A 141 4.56 2.11 1.02
CA CYS A 141 4.60 3.54 0.75
C CYS A 141 5.60 4.16 1.75
N ILE A 142 6.84 4.38 1.32
CA ILE A 142 7.95 4.72 2.22
C ILE A 142 8.43 6.15 1.99
N GLY A 143 8.35 6.99 3.02
CA GLY A 143 8.77 8.40 2.96
C GLY A 143 7.91 9.24 2.03
N GLY A 144 8.46 10.36 1.56
CA GLY A 144 7.75 11.31 0.70
C GLY A 144 6.75 12.20 1.44
N SER A 145 5.95 12.93 0.70
CA SER A 145 4.86 13.73 1.27
C SER A 145 3.68 12.85 1.70
N ALA A 146 2.86 13.34 2.61
CA ALA A 146 1.66 12.62 3.03
C ALA A 146 0.65 12.47 1.89
N GLU A 147 0.62 13.42 0.97
CA GLU A 147 -0.21 13.40 -0.24
C GLU A 147 0.22 12.29 -1.20
N ASP A 148 1.53 12.16 -1.46
CA ASP A 148 2.06 11.11 -2.33
C ASP A 148 1.84 9.71 -1.74
N ALA A 149 2.07 9.58 -0.43
CA ALA A 149 1.82 8.33 0.28
C ALA A 149 0.35 7.94 0.26
N ALA A 150 -0.56 8.92 0.46
CA ALA A 150 -1.99 8.69 0.37
C ALA A 150 -2.41 8.24 -1.04
N LYS A 151 -1.86 8.90 -2.08
CA LYS A 151 -2.14 8.53 -3.47
C LYS A 151 -1.68 7.12 -3.76
N THR A 152 -0.44 6.79 -3.44
CA THR A 152 0.14 5.46 -3.69
C THR A 152 -0.62 4.38 -2.91
N ALA A 153 -0.95 4.63 -1.63
CA ALA A 153 -1.72 3.70 -0.83
C ALA A 153 -3.14 3.50 -1.38
N PHE A 154 -3.77 4.57 -1.89
CA PHE A 154 -5.08 4.49 -2.52
C PHE A 154 -5.04 3.74 -3.85
N ASP A 155 -4.02 3.93 -4.67
CA ASP A 155 -3.84 3.20 -5.93
C ASP A 155 -3.73 1.68 -5.65
N HIS A 156 -2.92 1.26 -4.67
CA HIS A 156 -2.85 -0.14 -4.23
C HIS A 156 -4.16 -0.65 -3.63
N LEU A 157 -4.85 0.18 -2.83
CA LEU A 157 -6.17 -0.17 -2.32
C LEU A 157 -7.15 -0.43 -3.46
N ARG A 158 -7.20 0.44 -4.47
CA ARG A 158 -8.11 0.33 -5.61
C ARG A 158 -7.88 -0.93 -6.45
N GLU A 159 -6.61 -1.32 -6.64
CA GLU A 159 -6.25 -2.57 -7.31
C GLU A 159 -6.76 -3.82 -6.56
N ASN A 160 -6.97 -3.70 -5.25
CA ASN A 160 -7.35 -4.79 -4.36
C ASN A 160 -8.77 -4.67 -3.78
N LEU A 161 -9.56 -3.67 -4.20
CA LEU A 161 -10.91 -3.39 -3.66
C LEU A 161 -11.92 -4.53 -3.84
N GLN A 162 -11.73 -5.42 -4.81
CA GLN A 162 -12.58 -6.61 -4.96
C GLN A 162 -12.49 -7.57 -3.77
N ALA A 163 -11.53 -7.37 -2.88
CA ALA A 163 -11.29 -8.22 -1.74
C ALA A 163 -12.15 -7.91 -0.50
N GLY A 164 -12.91 -6.79 -0.45
CA GLY A 164 -13.77 -6.43 0.70
C GLY A 164 -13.41 -5.09 1.35
N GLN A 165 -13.95 -4.82 2.55
CA GLN A 165 -13.78 -3.53 3.23
C GLN A 165 -12.32 -3.33 3.71
N PRO A 166 -11.73 -2.14 3.47
CA PRO A 166 -10.43 -1.79 4.02
C PRO A 166 -10.55 -1.37 5.48
N VAL A 167 -9.48 -1.61 6.25
CA VAL A 167 -9.29 -1.05 7.58
C VAL A 167 -8.04 -0.18 7.60
N LEU A 168 -8.10 0.94 8.32
CA LEU A 168 -6.99 1.87 8.51
C LEU A 168 -6.57 1.79 9.97
N VAL A 169 -5.34 1.38 10.22
CA VAL A 169 -4.81 1.17 11.56
C VAL A 169 -3.42 1.82 11.70
N ALA A 170 -3.09 2.26 12.89
CA ALA A 170 -1.83 2.96 13.13
C ALA A 170 -1.03 2.32 14.26
N TRP A 171 0.26 2.08 14.03
CA TRP A 171 1.17 1.68 15.08
C TRP A 171 1.31 2.80 16.13
N PRO A 172 1.23 2.50 17.42
CA PRO A 172 1.11 3.54 18.48
C PRO A 172 2.23 4.58 18.47
N TYR A 173 3.47 4.17 18.19
CA TYR A 173 4.58 5.11 18.07
C TYR A 173 4.36 6.11 16.92
N HIS A 174 4.03 5.62 15.73
CA HIS A 174 3.88 6.44 14.53
C HIS A 174 2.70 7.41 14.66
N ASN A 175 1.60 6.94 15.24
CA ASN A 175 0.44 7.82 15.50
C ASN A 175 0.78 9.00 16.42
N ARG A 176 1.68 8.79 17.39
CA ARG A 176 2.13 9.87 18.29
C ARG A 176 3.23 10.73 17.71
N ALA A 177 4.16 10.14 16.94
CA ALA A 177 5.33 10.84 16.44
C ALA A 177 5.06 11.61 15.13
N TYR A 178 4.16 11.10 14.31
CA TYR A 178 3.85 11.63 12.97
C TYR A 178 2.32 11.75 12.77
N GLY A 179 1.59 12.16 13.79
CA GLY A 179 0.13 12.24 13.78
C GLY A 179 -0.42 13.14 12.69
N ASP A 180 0.20 14.31 12.46
CA ASP A 180 -0.20 15.26 11.43
C ASP A 180 -0.09 14.65 10.03
N TYR A 181 1.00 13.93 9.75
CA TYR A 181 1.18 13.21 8.50
C TYR A 181 0.05 12.18 8.29
N TRP A 182 -0.27 11.41 9.33
CA TRP A 182 -1.35 10.42 9.28
C TRP A 182 -2.73 11.03 9.04
N GLN A 183 -3.01 12.17 9.66
CA GLN A 183 -4.26 12.91 9.43
C GLN A 183 -4.40 13.34 7.97
N VAL A 184 -3.32 13.81 7.35
CA VAL A 184 -3.32 14.17 5.93
C VAL A 184 -3.57 12.93 5.06
N VAL A 185 -2.87 11.82 5.33
CA VAL A 185 -3.08 10.56 4.60
C VAL A 185 -4.55 10.11 4.68
N GLN A 186 -5.12 10.06 5.88
CA GLN A 186 -6.53 9.65 6.07
C GLN A 186 -7.51 10.56 5.33
N ARG A 187 -7.31 11.87 5.42
CA ARG A 187 -8.16 12.86 4.73
C ARG A 187 -8.09 12.69 3.22
N ARG A 188 -6.88 12.60 2.66
CA ARG A 188 -6.67 12.43 1.20
C ARG A 188 -7.25 11.11 0.69
N MET A 189 -7.08 10.02 1.42
CA MET A 189 -7.69 8.75 1.06
C MET A 189 -9.22 8.82 1.04
N ALA A 190 -9.82 9.50 2.01
CA ALA A 190 -11.27 9.73 2.03
C ALA A 190 -11.73 10.60 0.84
N GLU A 191 -10.96 11.63 0.47
CA GLU A 191 -11.24 12.47 -0.72
C GLU A 191 -11.19 11.63 -2.00
N TYR A 192 -10.16 10.79 -2.19
CA TYR A 192 -10.05 9.89 -3.34
C TYR A 192 -11.19 8.88 -3.41
N ALA A 193 -11.56 8.28 -2.28
CA ALA A 193 -12.67 7.34 -2.22
C ALA A 193 -14.01 8.01 -2.60
N ASN A 194 -14.25 9.22 -2.11
CA ASN A 194 -15.44 10.01 -2.47
C ASN A 194 -15.44 10.37 -3.95
N GLN A 195 -14.30 10.75 -4.51
CA GLN A 195 -14.18 11.08 -5.94
C GLN A 195 -14.45 9.87 -6.82
N ASP A 196 -13.95 8.69 -6.47
CA ASP A 196 -14.22 7.45 -7.20
C ASP A 196 -15.71 7.06 -7.15
N VAL A 197 -16.38 7.25 -6.01
CA VAL A 197 -17.83 7.05 -5.90
C VAL A 197 -18.60 8.01 -6.81
N VAL A 198 -18.23 9.30 -6.80
CA VAL A 198 -18.86 10.31 -7.67
C VAL A 198 -18.62 9.98 -9.15
N ASN A 199 -17.40 9.60 -9.53
CA ASN A 199 -17.06 9.20 -10.88
C ASN A 199 -17.89 7.97 -11.31
N MET A 200 -17.97 6.94 -10.46
CA MET A 200 -18.76 5.74 -10.74
C MET A 200 -20.25 6.05 -10.91
N LEU A 201 -20.82 6.91 -10.06
CA LEU A 201 -22.21 7.36 -10.19
C LEU A 201 -22.43 8.17 -11.47
N THR A 202 -21.49 9.01 -11.83
CA THR A 202 -21.50 9.79 -13.08
C THR A 202 -21.45 8.88 -14.30
N TYR A 203 -20.53 7.92 -14.33
CA TYR A 203 -20.46 6.93 -15.42
C TYR A 203 -21.74 6.09 -15.51
N ARG A 204 -22.31 5.69 -14.39
CA ARG A 204 -23.57 4.95 -14.36
C ARG A 204 -24.75 5.79 -14.90
N SER A 205 -24.82 7.06 -14.51
CA SER A 205 -25.84 8.01 -14.99
C SER A 205 -25.68 8.29 -16.50
N LEU A 206 -24.44 8.56 -16.94
CA LEU A 206 -24.12 8.76 -18.37
C LEU A 206 -24.42 7.52 -19.20
N SER A 207 -24.07 6.33 -18.69
CA SER A 207 -24.36 5.07 -19.39
C SER A 207 -25.88 4.89 -19.55
N TYR A 208 -26.66 5.24 -18.56
CA TYR A 208 -28.13 5.20 -18.63
C TYR A 208 -28.68 6.19 -19.66
N GLN A 209 -28.15 7.42 -19.70
CA GLN A 209 -28.52 8.42 -20.70
C GLN A 209 -28.11 7.97 -22.13
N TRP A 210 -26.91 7.38 -22.28
CA TRP A 210 -26.45 6.85 -23.57
C TRP A 210 -27.36 5.74 -24.07
N VAL A 211 -27.69 4.78 -23.23
CA VAL A 211 -28.62 3.69 -23.57
C VAL A 211 -30.00 4.23 -23.91
N SER A 212 -30.52 5.16 -23.10
CA SER A 212 -31.81 5.79 -23.37
C SER A 212 -31.82 6.55 -24.72
N ASN A 213 -30.79 7.38 -24.96
CA ASN A 213 -30.64 8.11 -26.23
C ASN A 213 -30.45 7.17 -27.41
N PHE A 214 -29.72 6.05 -27.23
CA PHE A 214 -29.59 5.04 -28.28
C PHE A 214 -30.95 4.45 -28.68
N PHE A 215 -31.81 4.06 -27.74
CA PHE A 215 -33.13 3.53 -28.03
C PHE A 215 -34.07 4.56 -28.63
N VAL A 216 -34.03 5.81 -28.14
CA VAL A 216 -34.81 6.91 -28.72
C VAL A 216 -34.39 7.18 -30.18
N ASN A 217 -33.09 7.27 -30.43
CA ASN A 217 -32.56 7.49 -31.78
C ASN A 217 -32.78 6.29 -32.70
N LEU A 218 -32.73 5.06 -32.17
CA LEU A 218 -33.04 3.86 -32.93
C LEU A 218 -34.46 3.88 -33.44
N SER A 219 -35.45 4.26 -32.62
CA SER A 219 -36.85 4.37 -33.00
C SER A 219 -37.06 5.43 -34.12
N THR A 220 -36.35 6.56 -34.01
CA THR A 220 -36.37 7.62 -35.02
C THR A 220 -35.67 7.18 -36.31
N SER A 221 -34.52 6.50 -36.20
CA SER A 221 -33.74 6.02 -37.36
C SER A 221 -34.44 4.90 -38.13
N VAL A 222 -35.28 4.08 -37.48
CA VAL A 222 -36.10 3.05 -38.14
C VAL A 222 -37.22 3.68 -39.01
N GLN A 223 -37.65 4.88 -38.67
CA GLN A 223 -38.66 5.63 -39.41
C GLN A 223 -38.04 6.54 -40.50
N ASP A 224 -36.72 6.73 -40.48
CA ASP A 224 -36.00 7.51 -41.47
C ASP A 224 -35.97 6.75 -42.83
N PRO A 225 -36.47 7.34 -43.92
CA PRO A 225 -36.46 6.70 -45.24
C PRO A 225 -35.05 6.39 -45.78
N GLY A 226 -33.99 6.96 -45.18
CA GLY A 226 -32.59 6.65 -45.51
C GLY A 226 -32.13 5.27 -45.02
N VAL A 227 -32.69 4.73 -43.94
CA VAL A 227 -32.30 3.42 -43.39
C VAL A 227 -32.68 2.25 -44.30
N PRO A 228 -33.87 2.20 -44.91
CA PRO A 228 -34.20 1.21 -45.94
C PRO A 228 -33.32 1.30 -47.18
N ALA A 229 -32.91 2.50 -47.57
CA ALA A 229 -31.99 2.70 -48.70
C ALA A 229 -30.58 2.15 -48.40
N LEU A 230 -30.05 2.36 -47.21
CA LEU A 230 -28.78 1.77 -46.72
C LEU A 230 -28.88 0.25 -46.67
N ARG A 231 -29.98 -0.32 -46.20
CA ARG A 231 -30.16 -1.78 -46.11
C ARG A 231 -30.12 -2.41 -47.52
N ARG A 232 -30.75 -1.79 -48.52
CA ARG A 232 -30.68 -2.26 -49.93
C ARG A 232 -29.26 -2.23 -50.51
N LEU A 233 -28.42 -1.27 -50.09
CA LEU A 233 -27.01 -1.19 -50.46
C LEU A 233 -26.16 -2.32 -49.83
N PHE A 234 -26.51 -2.78 -48.66
CA PHE A 234 -25.84 -3.88 -48.00
C PHE A 234 -26.35 -5.26 -48.43
N ASP A 235 -27.64 -5.41 -48.70
CA ASP A 235 -28.25 -6.66 -49.12
C ASP A 235 -27.84 -7.04 -50.58
N GLY A 236 -27.32 -6.08 -51.37
CA GLY A 236 -26.79 -6.29 -52.71
C GLY A 236 -25.31 -6.62 -52.81
N ARG A 237 -24.57 -6.74 -51.70
CA ARG A 237 -23.16 -7.13 -51.72
C ARG A 237 -22.99 -8.63 -51.65
N PRO A 238 -22.21 -9.26 -52.57
CA PRO A 238 -21.89 -10.67 -52.47
C PRO A 238 -21.15 -10.93 -51.16
N ALA A 239 -21.46 -12.04 -50.51
CA ALA A 239 -20.79 -12.48 -49.28
C ALA A 239 -19.27 -12.54 -49.52
N ILE A 240 -18.52 -11.85 -48.69
CA ILE A 240 -17.05 -11.93 -48.68
C ILE A 240 -16.69 -13.33 -48.19
N ASP A 241 -16.26 -14.19 -49.13
CA ASP A 241 -15.71 -15.50 -48.86
C ASP A 241 -14.45 -15.31 -47.96
N ARG A 242 -14.58 -15.71 -46.70
CA ARG A 242 -13.42 -15.83 -45.81
C ARG A 242 -12.77 -17.18 -46.06
N LYS A 243 -11.70 -17.16 -46.84
CA LYS A 243 -10.71 -18.23 -46.86
C LYS A 243 -9.72 -18.09 -45.70
#